data_c4cc58eb6e9be4a6e13535975059a9e1
#
_entry.id   c4cc58eb6e9be4a6e13535975059a9e1
#
_cell.length_a   1.000
_cell.length_b   1.000
_cell.length_c   1.000
_cell.angle_alpha   90.00
_cell.angle_beta   90.00
_cell.angle_gamma   90.00
#
_symmetry.space_group_name_H-M   'P 1'
#
loop_
_entity.id
_entity.type
_entity.pdbx_description
1 polymer ?
#
loop_
_entity_poly.entity_id
_entity_poly.type
_entity_poly.pdbx_seq_one_letter_code
_entity_poly.pdbx_strand_id
1 'polypeptide(L)'
;MKLESNLPRQSPWLYIAPLLTALLLMMVYFLLSSGFVEQSGVSIRLPESPARLVGFEMAHVITIAPGSPVRLFFDGQPVTLQDLTEKLAEQDQRDRRAVIYADRSVPFGQVTEISQAILALHFEVAYATTRPSTGDQP
;
A
#
# COMPACT_ATOMS: atom_id res chain seq x y z
N MET A 1 55.27 47.91 14.76
CA MET A 1 53.84 48.18 14.57
C MET A 1 53.08 46.94 15.01
N LYS A 2 52.48 46.92 16.21
CA LYS A 2 51.56 45.85 16.61
C LYS A 2 50.16 46.26 16.16
N LEU A 3 49.64 45.53 15.16
CA LEU A 3 48.24 45.64 14.75
C LEU A 3 47.41 44.94 15.85
N GLU A 4 46.82 45.74 16.70
CA GLU A 4 45.81 45.22 17.63
C GLU A 4 44.56 44.88 16.82
N SER A 5 44.33 43.60 16.65
CA SER A 5 43.11 43.07 16.05
C SER A 5 41.96 43.26 17.05
N ASN A 6 41.22 44.33 16.87
CA ASN A 6 40.03 44.63 17.64
C ASN A 6 38.83 43.87 17.04
N LEU A 7 38.91 42.54 17.05
CA LEU A 7 37.79 41.68 16.68
C LEU A 7 36.78 41.69 17.84
N PRO A 8 35.56 42.18 17.64
CA PRO A 8 34.54 42.13 18.67
C PRO A 8 34.31 40.65 19.03
N ARG A 9 34.36 40.35 20.33
CA ARG A 9 33.99 39.05 20.87
C ARG A 9 32.57 38.75 20.43
N GLN A 10 32.45 37.94 19.39
CA GLN A 10 31.14 37.50 18.89
C GLN A 10 30.49 36.62 19.96
N SER A 11 29.27 36.98 20.33
CA SER A 11 28.50 36.26 21.32
C SER A 11 28.30 34.80 20.85
N PRO A 12 28.51 33.80 21.73
CA PRO A 12 28.24 32.38 21.39
C PRO A 12 26.84 32.12 20.83
N TRP A 13 25.89 32.98 21.16
CA TRP A 13 24.51 32.94 20.66
C TRP A 13 24.41 33.06 19.14
N LEU A 14 25.37 33.75 18.50
CA LEU A 14 25.37 33.93 17.05
C LEU A 14 25.59 32.61 16.30
N TYR A 15 26.24 31.65 16.93
CA TYR A 15 26.49 30.32 16.36
C TYR A 15 25.39 29.30 16.70
N ILE A 16 24.62 29.56 17.75
CA ILE A 16 23.55 28.67 18.19
C ILE A 16 22.35 28.73 17.22
N ALA A 17 21.99 29.91 16.71
CA ALA A 17 20.87 30.09 15.81
C ALA A 17 21.01 29.25 14.51
N PRO A 18 22.14 29.30 13.75
CA PRO A 18 22.28 28.46 12.56
C PRO A 18 22.37 26.96 12.89
N LEU A 19 22.92 26.60 14.06
CA LEU A 19 22.96 25.20 14.49
C LEU A 19 21.55 24.67 14.77
N LEU A 20 20.71 25.46 15.43
CA LEU A 20 19.33 25.12 15.75
C LEU A 20 18.49 24.97 14.48
N THR A 21 18.66 25.89 13.51
CA THR A 21 17.96 25.78 12.21
C THR A 21 18.39 24.56 11.40
N ALA A 22 19.67 24.22 11.41
CA ALA A 22 20.17 23.01 10.75
C ALA A 22 19.57 21.73 11.38
N LEU A 23 19.51 21.69 12.71
CA LEU A 23 18.94 20.58 13.45
C LEU A 23 17.43 20.44 13.17
N LEU A 24 16.72 21.57 13.11
CA LEU A 24 15.28 21.61 12.81
C LEU A 24 15.00 21.14 11.39
N LEU A 25 15.80 21.58 10.40
CA LEU A 25 15.71 21.11 9.02
C LEU A 25 15.98 19.61 8.90
N MET A 26 16.97 19.10 9.64
CA MET A 26 17.28 17.68 9.68
C MET A 26 16.12 16.87 10.28
N MET A 27 15.48 17.40 11.32
CA MET A 27 14.28 16.77 11.91
C MET A 27 13.10 16.73 10.92
N VAL A 28 12.85 17.85 10.21
CA VAL A 28 11.82 17.92 9.17
C VAL A 28 12.14 16.96 8.03
N TYR A 29 13.39 16.86 7.60
CA TYR A 29 13.84 15.92 6.59
C TYR A 29 13.54 14.47 6.99
N PHE A 30 13.84 14.06 8.22
CA PHE A 30 13.53 12.72 8.70
C PHE A 30 12.02 12.48 8.83
N LEU A 31 11.24 13.46 9.25
CA LEU A 31 9.79 13.39 9.30
C LEU A 31 9.18 13.17 7.90
N LEU A 32 9.65 13.91 6.90
CA LEU A 32 9.20 13.72 5.52
C LEU A 32 9.72 12.40 4.93
N SER A 33 10.95 12.02 5.24
CA SER A 33 11.57 10.78 4.75
C SER A 33 10.92 9.52 5.33
N SER A 34 10.44 9.58 6.57
CA SER A 34 9.72 8.44 7.18
C SER A 34 8.33 8.21 6.61
N GLY A 35 7.76 9.20 5.90
CA GLY A 35 6.46 9.11 5.23
C GLY A 35 6.50 8.45 3.85
N PHE A 36 7.67 8.23 3.27
CA PHE A 36 7.83 7.39 2.07
C PHE A 36 7.88 5.91 2.45
N VAL A 37 6.82 5.41 3.08
CA VAL A 37 6.49 4.01 2.90
C VAL A 37 6.21 3.88 1.42
N GLU A 38 7.13 3.30 0.67
CA GLU A 38 6.86 2.79 -0.65
C GLU A 38 5.65 1.85 -0.49
N GLN A 39 4.45 2.39 -0.72
CA GLN A 39 3.36 1.55 -1.11
C GLN A 39 3.86 0.94 -2.42
N SER A 40 4.39 -0.27 -2.32
CA SER A 40 4.67 -1.11 -3.48
C SER A 40 3.31 -1.35 -4.14
N GLY A 41 2.84 -0.33 -4.83
CA GLY A 41 1.66 -0.39 -5.65
C GLY A 41 1.99 -1.34 -6.79
N VAL A 42 1.64 -2.60 -6.61
CA VAL A 42 1.66 -3.56 -7.71
C VAL A 42 0.65 -3.03 -8.72
N SER A 43 1.14 -2.49 -9.83
CA SER A 43 0.30 -2.07 -10.94
C SER A 43 -0.34 -3.32 -11.55
N ILE A 44 -1.57 -3.61 -11.16
CA ILE A 44 -2.37 -4.71 -11.71
C ILE A 44 -3.30 -4.18 -12.79
N ARG A 45 -3.32 -4.89 -13.92
CA ARG A 45 -4.29 -4.65 -14.98
C ARG A 45 -5.57 -5.45 -14.65
N LEU A 46 -6.57 -4.76 -14.12
CA LEU A 46 -7.84 -5.40 -13.79
C LEU A 46 -8.60 -5.80 -15.08
N PRO A 47 -9.31 -6.94 -15.07
CA PRO A 47 -10.25 -7.27 -16.13
C PRO A 47 -11.42 -6.29 -16.15
N GLU A 48 -11.90 -5.95 -17.34
CA GLU A 48 -12.99 -5.00 -17.51
C GLU A 48 -14.34 -5.68 -17.29
N SER A 49 -15.19 -5.09 -16.44
CA SER A 49 -16.58 -5.51 -16.25
C SER A 49 -17.45 -4.34 -15.82
N PRO A 50 -18.71 -4.26 -16.26
CA PRO A 50 -19.62 -3.19 -15.89
C PRO A 50 -20.20 -3.31 -14.47
N ALA A 51 -19.84 -4.34 -13.70
CA ALA A 51 -20.40 -4.59 -12.38
C ALA A 51 -19.90 -3.57 -11.34
N ARG A 52 -20.82 -2.97 -10.61
CA ARG A 52 -20.56 -2.12 -9.45
C ARG A 52 -20.48 -2.98 -8.19
N LEU A 53 -19.45 -2.80 -7.38
CA LEU A 53 -19.31 -3.42 -6.05
C LEU A 53 -20.15 -2.64 -5.03
N VAL A 54 -21.47 -2.82 -5.06
CA VAL A 54 -22.36 -2.19 -4.10
C VAL A 54 -22.35 -3.02 -2.81
N GLY A 55 -22.07 -2.40 -1.67
CA GLY A 55 -22.07 -3.06 -0.36
C GLY A 55 -20.71 -3.60 0.11
N PHE A 56 -19.62 -3.40 -0.66
CA PHE A 56 -18.26 -3.84 -0.32
C PHE A 56 -17.33 -2.69 0.09
N GLU A 57 -17.89 -1.58 0.59
CA GLU A 57 -17.11 -0.39 0.96
C GLU A 57 -16.14 -0.63 2.13
N MET A 58 -16.44 -1.61 2.99
CA MET A 58 -15.63 -2.01 4.14
C MET A 58 -15.06 -3.43 3.99
N ALA A 59 -15.00 -3.98 2.77
CA ALA A 59 -14.52 -5.33 2.53
C ALA A 59 -12.99 -5.39 2.52
N HIS A 60 -12.45 -6.52 2.96
CA HIS A 60 -11.02 -6.79 2.88
C HIS A 60 -10.55 -6.87 1.43
N VAL A 61 -9.41 -6.29 1.14
CA VAL A 61 -8.84 -6.25 -0.21
C VAL A 61 -7.80 -7.36 -0.37
N ILE A 62 -8.07 -8.30 -1.27
CA ILE A 62 -7.15 -9.37 -1.61
C ILE A 62 -6.64 -9.14 -3.03
N THR A 63 -5.35 -8.93 -3.17
CA THR A 63 -4.72 -8.68 -4.47
C THR A 63 -3.91 -9.89 -4.89
N ILE A 64 -4.17 -10.38 -6.12
CA ILE A 64 -3.46 -11.49 -6.73
C ILE A 64 -2.62 -10.95 -7.87
N ALA A 65 -1.30 -10.89 -7.66
CA ALA A 65 -0.34 -10.41 -8.63
C ALA A 65 0.41 -11.55 -9.32
N PRO A 66 0.82 -11.37 -10.57
CA PRO A 66 1.58 -12.38 -11.29
C PRO A 66 2.94 -12.64 -10.64
N GLY A 67 3.38 -13.90 -10.72
CA GLY A 67 4.65 -14.37 -10.19
C GLY A 67 4.75 -15.89 -10.26
N SER A 68 5.91 -16.43 -10.00
CA SER A 68 6.11 -17.88 -9.88
C SER A 68 6.87 -18.15 -8.56
N PRO A 69 6.17 -18.46 -7.45
CA PRO A 69 4.72 -18.58 -7.26
C PRO A 69 3.97 -17.26 -7.33
N VAL A 70 2.64 -17.33 -7.48
CA VAL A 70 1.75 -16.15 -7.45
C VAL A 70 1.89 -15.40 -6.13
N ARG A 71 1.95 -14.07 -6.22
CA ARG A 71 2.07 -13.22 -5.05
C ARG A 71 0.70 -12.77 -4.56
N LEU A 72 0.42 -13.00 -3.28
CA LEU A 72 -0.81 -12.61 -2.62
C LEU A 72 -0.56 -11.42 -1.72
N PHE A 73 -1.50 -10.49 -1.71
CA PHE A 73 -1.48 -9.37 -0.78
C PHE A 73 -2.84 -9.28 -0.09
N PHE A 74 -2.83 -9.12 1.22
CA PHE A 74 -3.99 -8.88 2.05
C PHE A 74 -3.91 -7.47 2.63
N ASP A 75 -4.87 -6.61 2.29
CA ASP A 75 -4.90 -5.19 2.65
C ASP A 75 -3.55 -4.48 2.39
N GLY A 76 -2.92 -4.80 1.24
CA GLY A 76 -1.64 -4.24 0.81
C GLY A 76 -0.39 -4.91 1.38
N GLN A 77 -0.52 -5.88 2.29
CA GLN A 77 0.61 -6.62 2.86
C GLN A 77 0.83 -7.96 2.14
N PRO A 78 2.06 -8.32 1.79
CA PRO A 78 2.34 -9.61 1.17
C PRO A 78 2.07 -10.73 2.17
N VAL A 79 1.35 -11.75 1.74
CA VAL A 79 0.97 -12.92 2.54
C VAL A 79 1.12 -14.21 1.75
N THR A 80 1.32 -15.31 2.46
CA THR A 80 1.19 -16.65 1.87
C THR A 80 -0.28 -17.08 1.88
N LEU A 81 -0.61 -18.13 1.12
CA LEU A 81 -1.98 -18.68 1.12
C LEU A 81 -2.39 -19.16 2.52
N GLN A 82 -1.44 -19.72 3.27
CA GLN A 82 -1.69 -20.18 4.65
C GLN A 82 -1.94 -19.00 5.58
N ASP A 83 -1.08 -17.97 5.55
CA ASP A 83 -1.27 -16.76 6.36
C ASP A 83 -2.57 -16.04 6.02
N LEU A 84 -2.98 -16.05 4.73
CA LEU A 84 -4.23 -15.46 4.29
C LEU A 84 -5.43 -16.18 4.92
N THR A 85 -5.44 -17.52 4.89
CA THR A 85 -6.52 -18.29 5.48
C THR A 85 -6.59 -18.17 6.99
N GLU A 86 -5.45 -18.10 7.67
CA GLU A 86 -5.36 -17.88 9.11
C GLU A 86 -5.87 -16.49 9.51
N LYS A 87 -5.41 -15.44 8.85
CA LYS A 87 -5.87 -14.07 9.07
C LYS A 87 -7.37 -13.90 8.80
N LEU A 88 -7.89 -14.53 7.76
CA LEU A 88 -9.32 -14.50 7.45
C LEU A 88 -10.14 -15.28 8.48
N ALA A 89 -9.61 -16.39 9.02
CA ALA A 89 -10.30 -17.17 10.06
C ALA A 89 -10.41 -16.41 11.38
N GLU A 90 -9.47 -15.51 11.68
CA GLU A 90 -9.47 -14.67 12.88
C GLU A 90 -10.45 -13.47 12.78
N GLN A 91 -10.95 -13.14 11.57
CA GLN A 91 -11.83 -11.99 11.37
C GLN A 91 -13.23 -12.23 11.95
N ASP A 92 -13.81 -11.14 12.51
CA ASP A 92 -15.14 -11.18 13.10
C ASP A 92 -16.21 -11.48 12.03
N GLN A 93 -17.31 -12.12 12.43
CA GLN A 93 -18.42 -12.51 11.55
C GLN A 93 -19.10 -11.34 10.83
N ARG A 94 -18.90 -10.11 11.31
CA ARG A 94 -19.49 -8.90 10.74
C ARG A 94 -18.79 -8.38 9.49
N ASP A 95 -17.51 -8.73 9.28
CA ASP A 95 -16.67 -8.23 8.20
C ASP A 95 -16.24 -9.33 7.20
N ARG A 96 -17.07 -10.37 7.03
CA ARG A 96 -16.78 -11.48 6.13
C ARG A 96 -17.05 -11.15 4.66
N ARG A 97 -16.55 -10.01 4.21
CA ARG A 97 -16.60 -9.60 2.80
C ARG A 97 -15.20 -9.36 2.29
N ALA A 98 -14.89 -9.93 1.15
CA ALA A 98 -13.59 -9.80 0.50
C ALA A 98 -13.75 -9.39 -0.97
N VAL A 99 -12.92 -8.45 -1.41
CA VAL A 99 -12.83 -8.05 -2.81
C VAL A 99 -11.52 -8.56 -3.37
N ILE A 100 -11.60 -9.36 -4.41
CA ILE A 100 -10.43 -9.92 -5.08
C ILE A 100 -10.07 -9.07 -6.29
N TYR A 101 -8.84 -8.55 -6.27
CA TYR A 101 -8.19 -7.88 -7.39
C TYR A 101 -7.20 -8.86 -8.02
N ALA A 102 -7.55 -9.46 -9.15
CA ALA A 102 -6.67 -10.35 -9.88
C ALA A 102 -6.13 -9.68 -11.14
N ASP A 103 -4.82 -9.79 -11.38
CA ASP A 103 -4.21 -9.35 -12.63
C ASP A 103 -4.65 -10.26 -13.78
N ARG A 104 -4.84 -9.70 -14.97
CA ARG A 104 -5.25 -10.45 -16.20
C ARG A 104 -4.27 -11.55 -16.60
N SER A 105 -3.01 -11.41 -16.23
CA SER A 105 -1.96 -12.37 -16.55
C SER A 105 -1.93 -13.57 -15.62
N VAL A 106 -2.67 -13.53 -14.50
CA VAL A 106 -2.78 -14.65 -13.57
C VAL A 106 -3.70 -15.72 -14.16
N PRO A 107 -3.27 -16.99 -14.24
CA PRO A 107 -4.12 -18.07 -14.73
C PRO A 107 -5.41 -18.17 -13.92
N PHE A 108 -6.55 -18.25 -14.61
CA PHE A 108 -7.87 -18.29 -13.98
C PHE A 108 -8.02 -19.45 -12.96
N GLY A 109 -7.34 -20.57 -13.22
CA GLY A 109 -7.32 -21.70 -12.29
C GLY A 109 -6.78 -21.34 -10.91
N GLN A 110 -5.71 -20.55 -10.85
CA GLN A 110 -5.11 -20.10 -9.57
C GLN A 110 -6.02 -19.10 -8.86
N VAL A 111 -6.65 -18.20 -9.59
CA VAL A 111 -7.63 -17.26 -9.02
C VAL A 111 -8.81 -18.02 -8.42
N THR A 112 -9.28 -19.07 -9.12
CA THR A 112 -10.39 -19.90 -8.66
C THR A 112 -10.02 -20.69 -7.40
N GLU A 113 -8.83 -21.27 -7.34
CA GLU A 113 -8.32 -22.00 -6.17
C GLU A 113 -8.28 -21.11 -4.93
N ILE A 114 -7.72 -19.92 -5.05
CA ILE A 114 -7.66 -18.92 -3.95
C ILE A 114 -9.06 -18.51 -3.54
N SER A 115 -9.94 -18.25 -4.49
CA SER A 115 -11.33 -17.87 -4.22
C SER A 115 -12.10 -18.96 -3.50
N GLN A 116 -11.91 -20.23 -3.86
CA GLN A 116 -12.53 -21.36 -3.18
C GLN A 116 -12.05 -21.49 -1.73
N ALA A 117 -10.76 -21.25 -1.48
CA ALA A 117 -10.22 -21.24 -0.11
C ALA A 117 -10.89 -20.15 0.75
N ILE A 118 -11.13 -18.97 0.18
CA ILE A 118 -11.80 -17.85 0.87
C ILE A 118 -13.29 -18.15 1.09
N LEU A 119 -13.97 -18.69 0.09
CA LEU A 119 -15.39 -19.10 0.19
C LEU A 119 -15.60 -20.21 1.22
N ALA A 120 -14.64 -21.13 1.37
CA ALA A 120 -14.70 -22.18 2.40
C ALA A 120 -14.72 -21.63 3.83
N LEU A 121 -14.19 -20.40 4.04
CA LEU A 121 -14.27 -19.68 5.30
C LEU A 121 -15.54 -18.84 5.47
N HIS A 122 -16.54 -19.04 4.61
CA HIS A 122 -17.84 -18.34 4.59
C HIS A 122 -17.71 -16.81 4.35
N PHE A 123 -16.70 -16.38 3.60
CA PHE A 123 -16.60 -15.01 3.12
C PHE A 123 -17.43 -14.82 1.85
N GLU A 124 -18.09 -13.67 1.77
CA GLU A 124 -18.72 -13.20 0.53
C GLU A 124 -17.62 -12.59 -0.35
N VAL A 125 -17.43 -13.15 -1.54
CA VAL A 125 -16.35 -12.76 -2.44
C VAL A 125 -16.90 -11.97 -3.62
N ALA A 126 -16.35 -10.78 -3.86
CA ALA A 126 -16.58 -10.01 -5.07
C ALA A 126 -15.28 -9.85 -5.87
N TYR A 127 -15.40 -9.88 -7.18
CA TYR A 127 -14.25 -9.59 -8.06
C TYR A 127 -14.27 -8.13 -8.47
N ALA A 128 -13.18 -7.44 -8.22
CA ALA A 128 -13.00 -6.10 -8.72
C ALA A 128 -12.66 -6.13 -10.21
N THR A 129 -13.45 -5.39 -10.99
CA THR A 129 -13.28 -5.27 -12.42
C THR A 129 -13.30 -3.80 -12.80
N THR A 130 -12.47 -3.40 -13.76
CA THR A 130 -12.52 -2.04 -14.29
C THR A 130 -13.68 -1.89 -15.27
N ARG A 131 -14.34 -0.72 -15.23
CA ARG A 131 -15.34 -0.38 -16.25
C ARG A 131 -14.61 -0.19 -17.60
N PRO A 132 -15.10 -0.73 -18.71
CA PRO A 132 -14.53 -0.40 -20.00
C PRO A 132 -14.61 1.12 -20.20
N SER A 133 -13.48 1.75 -20.47
CA SER A 133 -13.47 3.17 -20.82
C SER A 133 -14.19 3.31 -22.16
N THR A 134 -15.31 4.01 -22.18
CA THR A 134 -16.11 4.34 -23.39
C THR A 134 -15.34 5.36 -24.26
N GLY A 135 -14.06 5.10 -24.53
CA GLY A 135 -13.19 6.09 -25.17
C GLY A 135 -12.27 5.56 -26.25
N ASP A 136 -12.31 4.28 -26.58
CA ASP A 136 -11.48 3.74 -27.65
C ASP A 136 -12.33 2.90 -28.60
N GLN A 137 -13.15 3.59 -29.39
CA GLN A 137 -13.68 3.08 -30.66
C GLN A 137 -12.87 3.74 -31.79
N PRO A 138 -12.29 2.96 -32.71
CA PRO A 138 -11.60 3.46 -33.91
C PRO A 138 -12.53 4.23 -34.84
#